data_7dda43623aeac70c6aeb3c313342d3bf
#
_entry.id   7dda43623aeac70c6aeb3c313342d3bf
#
_cell.length_a   1.000
_cell.length_b   1.000
_cell.length_c   1.000
_cell.angle_alpha   90.00
_cell.angle_beta   90.00
_cell.angle_gamma   90.00
#
_symmetry.space_group_name_H-M   'P 1'
#
loop_
_entity.id
_entity.type
_entity.pdbx_description
1 polymer ?
#
loop_
_entity_poly.entity_id
_entity_poly.type
_entity_poly.pdbx_seq_one_letter_code
_entity_poly.pdbx_strand_id
1 'polypeptide(L)'
;MDLSRETLLELHRRMVRIRTFEEQAGKLQEAGKVPGALHLYVGEEAVAAGVMLHLSNEDQITSTHRGHGHLVAKGGDFKQMYAELYGRATGYCHGKGGSMHISDLDLGMLGANGIVGAGPPIAIGAAFSNKYRKTRNVTCCFFGDGASNEGTFHEAANMAALYRLPVVFVCENNGFGEFTRQERHQAIHDIAERASGYGMPGVVVDGMDVMAVYEAAGEAIARARRGEGPTLLECKTYRFYDHVGVRGMGVVYRDDSEVVEWRARDPLPLFEARLAELGALSADEAAGVREAVLAEVMDAIAFAEASPFPEPDALLQDVYTATAS
;
A
#
# COMPACT_ATOMS: atom_id res chain seq x y z
N MET A 1 11.53 -8.04 19.76
CA MET A 1 12.50 -8.64 18.81
C MET A 1 13.67 -7.70 18.64
N ASP A 2 14.92 -8.20 18.72
CA ASP A 2 16.09 -7.38 18.40
C ASP A 2 16.31 -7.39 16.88
N LEU A 3 15.82 -6.34 16.23
CA LEU A 3 16.05 -6.16 14.79
C LEU A 3 17.47 -5.64 14.55
N SER A 4 18.07 -6.03 13.42
CA SER A 4 19.36 -5.48 13.03
C SER A 4 19.24 -3.97 12.75
N ARG A 5 20.34 -3.22 12.97
CA ARG A 5 20.37 -1.79 12.61
C ARG A 5 20.00 -1.57 11.15
N GLU A 6 20.45 -2.44 10.25
CA GLU A 6 20.14 -2.37 8.81
C GLU A 6 18.63 -2.48 8.55
N THR A 7 17.95 -3.44 9.19
CA THR A 7 16.49 -3.60 9.09
C THR A 7 15.75 -2.35 9.59
N LEU A 8 16.17 -1.82 10.73
CA LEU A 8 15.58 -0.62 11.32
C LEU A 8 15.73 0.60 10.39
N LEU A 9 16.91 0.80 9.83
CA LEU A 9 17.17 1.91 8.92
C LEU A 9 16.39 1.76 7.59
N GLU A 10 16.23 0.54 7.09
CA GLU A 10 15.46 0.32 5.86
C GLU A 10 13.96 0.54 6.09
N LEU A 11 13.39 0.14 7.23
CA LEU A 11 12.01 0.48 7.60
C LEU A 11 11.80 2.00 7.64
N HIS A 12 12.70 2.73 8.31
CA HIS A 12 12.67 4.19 8.35
C HIS A 12 12.73 4.80 6.95
N ARG A 13 13.71 4.38 6.14
CA ARG A 13 13.90 4.89 4.79
C ARG A 13 12.65 4.68 3.92
N ARG A 14 12.02 3.49 3.99
CA ARG A 14 10.78 3.22 3.23
C ARG A 14 9.65 4.13 3.65
N MET A 15 9.43 4.33 4.94
CA MET A 15 8.39 5.28 5.41
C MET A 15 8.68 6.71 4.96
N VAL A 16 9.93 7.18 5.03
CA VAL A 16 10.32 8.52 4.53
C VAL A 16 10.07 8.63 3.03
N ARG A 17 10.41 7.60 2.24
CA ARG A 17 10.18 7.58 0.79
C ARG A 17 8.69 7.69 0.46
N ILE A 18 7.84 6.92 1.15
CA ILE A 18 6.39 6.98 0.97
C ILE A 18 5.88 8.38 1.32
N ARG A 19 6.17 8.88 2.51
CA ARG A 19 5.72 10.18 2.98
C ARG A 19 6.11 11.30 2.03
N THR A 20 7.38 11.34 1.63
CA THR A 20 7.89 12.42 0.77
C THR A 20 7.24 12.36 -0.62
N PHE A 21 7.09 11.16 -1.20
CA PHE A 21 6.40 10.98 -2.47
C PHE A 21 4.95 11.50 -2.39
N GLU A 22 4.20 11.04 -1.41
CA GLU A 22 2.78 11.38 -1.29
C GLU A 22 2.53 12.86 -1.00
N GLU A 23 3.33 13.47 -0.13
CA GLU A 23 3.19 14.90 0.16
C GLU A 23 3.50 15.79 -1.04
N GLN A 24 4.50 15.42 -1.86
CA GLN A 24 4.78 16.15 -3.10
C GLN A 24 3.70 15.89 -4.16
N ALA A 25 3.20 14.66 -4.28
CA ALA A 25 2.07 14.34 -5.16
C ALA A 25 0.82 15.15 -4.79
N GLY A 26 0.53 15.28 -3.50
CA GLY A 26 -0.57 16.12 -3.01
C GLY A 26 -0.42 17.60 -3.40
N LYS A 27 0.78 18.19 -3.22
CA LYS A 27 1.07 19.57 -3.64
C LYS A 27 0.91 19.76 -5.15
N LEU A 28 1.33 18.78 -5.94
CA LEU A 28 1.19 18.81 -7.40
C LEU A 28 -0.27 18.72 -7.83
N GLN A 29 -1.09 17.95 -7.13
CA GLN A 29 -2.53 17.92 -7.38
C GLN A 29 -3.20 19.26 -7.05
N GLU A 30 -2.87 19.87 -5.90
CA GLU A 30 -3.37 21.21 -5.53
C GLU A 30 -2.96 22.28 -6.54
N ALA A 31 -1.78 22.14 -7.16
CA ALA A 31 -1.30 22.98 -8.23
C ALA A 31 -1.92 22.67 -9.60
N GLY A 32 -2.83 21.70 -9.71
CA GLY A 32 -3.49 21.30 -10.95
C GLY A 32 -2.59 20.57 -11.97
N LYS A 33 -1.42 20.06 -11.53
CA LYS A 33 -0.46 19.36 -12.39
C LYS A 33 -0.75 17.85 -12.51
N VAL A 34 -1.42 17.27 -11.54
CA VAL A 34 -1.83 15.86 -11.53
C VAL A 34 -3.31 15.79 -11.84
N PRO A 35 -3.72 15.21 -12.97
CA PRO A 35 -5.13 15.08 -13.32
C PRO A 35 -5.80 13.94 -12.56
N GLY A 36 -7.13 14.04 -12.44
CA GLY A 36 -7.95 12.99 -11.85
C GLY A 36 -7.94 12.96 -10.32
N ALA A 37 -8.44 11.85 -9.78
CA ALA A 37 -8.50 11.62 -8.34
C ALA A 37 -7.18 11.08 -7.82
N LEU A 38 -6.67 11.68 -6.75
CA LEU A 38 -5.46 11.27 -6.05
C LEU A 38 -5.82 10.84 -4.63
N HIS A 39 -5.42 9.64 -4.24
CA HIS A 39 -5.67 9.10 -2.91
C HIS A 39 -4.33 8.91 -2.19
N LEU A 40 -4.05 9.81 -1.24
CA LEU A 40 -2.76 9.86 -0.55
C LEU A 40 -2.65 8.77 0.54
N TYR A 41 -1.50 8.12 0.62
CA TYR A 41 -1.20 7.07 1.60
C TYR A 41 -0.62 7.62 2.92
N VAL A 42 -0.66 8.95 3.11
CA VAL A 42 -0.08 9.64 4.27
C VAL A 42 -0.78 9.27 5.58
N GLY A 43 -0.02 8.73 6.52
CA GLY A 43 -0.47 8.22 7.81
C GLY A 43 -0.47 6.69 7.91
N GLU A 44 -0.37 5.98 6.79
CA GLU A 44 -0.44 4.51 6.70
C GLU A 44 0.92 3.87 6.36
N GLU A 45 2.01 4.64 6.33
CA GLU A 45 3.34 4.24 5.85
C GLU A 45 3.92 3.03 6.59
N ALA A 46 3.62 2.91 7.89
CA ALA A 46 4.12 1.82 8.71
C ALA A 46 3.61 0.46 8.23
N VAL A 47 2.37 0.40 7.70
CA VAL A 47 1.78 -0.84 7.18
C VAL A 47 2.53 -1.30 5.94
N ALA A 48 2.65 -0.43 4.93
CA ALA A 48 3.37 -0.78 3.71
C ALA A 48 4.84 -1.13 3.97
N ALA A 49 5.56 -0.30 4.76
CA ALA A 49 6.97 -0.52 5.05
C ALA A 49 7.20 -1.83 5.81
N GLY A 50 6.39 -2.11 6.84
CA GLY A 50 6.51 -3.30 7.66
C GLY A 50 6.24 -4.59 6.91
N VAL A 51 5.22 -4.62 6.04
CA VAL A 51 4.88 -5.80 5.24
C VAL A 51 5.90 -6.03 4.12
N MET A 52 6.24 -4.98 3.35
CA MET A 52 7.05 -5.11 2.13
C MET A 52 8.49 -5.54 2.39
N LEU A 53 9.03 -5.31 3.60
CA LEU A 53 10.40 -5.72 3.90
C LEU A 53 10.57 -7.25 3.98
N HIS A 54 9.49 -8.01 4.07
CA HIS A 54 9.48 -9.47 4.03
C HIS A 54 9.31 -10.07 2.63
N LEU A 55 9.06 -9.23 1.61
CA LEU A 55 8.74 -9.65 0.26
C LEU A 55 9.90 -9.44 -0.69
N SER A 56 10.14 -10.41 -1.57
CA SER A 56 10.99 -10.29 -2.75
C SER A 56 10.17 -9.78 -3.95
N ASN A 57 10.83 -9.50 -5.07
CA ASN A 57 10.13 -9.13 -6.31
C ASN A 57 9.32 -10.28 -6.92
N GLU A 58 9.62 -11.53 -6.56
CA GLU A 58 8.85 -12.70 -6.98
C GLU A 58 7.55 -12.88 -6.19
N ASP A 59 7.45 -12.30 -4.98
CA ASP A 59 6.23 -12.27 -4.21
C ASP A 59 5.28 -11.20 -4.79
N GLN A 60 4.00 -11.54 -4.92
CA GLN A 60 3.03 -10.65 -5.51
C GLN A 60 2.28 -9.83 -4.46
N ILE A 61 1.83 -8.66 -4.89
CA ILE A 61 0.87 -7.85 -4.12
C ILE A 61 -0.30 -7.44 -5.01
N THR A 62 -1.49 -7.34 -4.41
CA THR A 62 -2.61 -6.58 -4.95
C THR A 62 -2.84 -5.37 -4.05
N SER A 63 -3.22 -4.25 -4.65
CA SER A 63 -3.33 -2.99 -3.95
C SER A 63 -4.70 -2.34 -4.17
N THR A 64 -4.88 -1.18 -3.56
CA THR A 64 -6.10 -0.38 -3.58
C THR A 64 -5.91 0.86 -4.45
N HIS A 65 -6.90 1.76 -4.43
CA HIS A 65 -6.80 3.10 -5.01
C HIS A 65 -5.69 3.97 -4.35
N ARG A 66 -5.10 3.57 -3.19
CA ARG A 66 -3.94 4.18 -2.51
C ARG A 66 -2.63 3.44 -2.82
N GLY A 67 -2.48 2.98 -4.05
CA GLY A 67 -1.40 2.07 -4.43
C GLY A 67 0.02 2.66 -4.40
N HIS A 68 0.18 3.97 -4.28
CA HIS A 68 1.50 4.62 -4.32
C HIS A 68 2.40 4.15 -3.17
N GLY A 69 1.89 4.19 -1.93
CA GLY A 69 2.65 3.73 -0.76
C GLY A 69 3.14 2.30 -0.91
N HIS A 70 2.29 1.42 -1.44
CA HIS A 70 2.64 0.03 -1.70
C HIS A 70 3.72 -0.11 -2.77
N LEU A 71 3.61 0.61 -3.89
CA LEU A 71 4.61 0.54 -4.95
C LEU A 71 5.95 1.15 -4.52
N VAL A 72 5.93 2.28 -3.81
CA VAL A 72 7.13 2.88 -3.22
C VAL A 72 7.82 1.91 -2.25
N ALA A 73 7.06 1.29 -1.36
CA ALA A 73 7.59 0.31 -0.41
C ALA A 73 8.15 -0.95 -1.10
N LYS A 74 7.60 -1.32 -2.26
CA LYS A 74 8.04 -2.45 -3.08
C LYS A 74 9.30 -2.14 -3.91
N GLY A 75 9.72 -0.87 -3.97
CA GLY A 75 10.91 -0.42 -4.69
C GLY A 75 10.63 0.28 -6.01
N GLY A 76 9.41 0.77 -6.20
CA GLY A 76 9.01 1.50 -7.40
C GLY A 76 9.89 2.71 -7.69
N ASP A 77 10.14 2.95 -8.98
CA ASP A 77 10.92 4.07 -9.49
C ASP A 77 10.08 5.36 -9.48
N PHE A 78 10.54 6.37 -8.75
CA PHE A 78 9.83 7.64 -8.64
C PHE A 78 9.61 8.36 -9.97
N LYS A 79 10.55 8.21 -10.92
CA LYS A 79 10.44 8.85 -12.25
C LYS A 79 9.25 8.28 -13.01
N GLN A 80 9.13 6.96 -13.04
CA GLN A 80 8.01 6.29 -13.71
C GLN A 80 6.69 6.54 -12.97
N MET A 81 6.73 6.57 -11.62
CA MET A 81 5.53 6.87 -10.82
C MET A 81 5.01 8.29 -11.09
N TYR A 82 5.85 9.32 -11.00
CA TYR A 82 5.43 10.69 -11.30
C TYR A 82 5.04 10.89 -12.76
N ALA A 83 5.75 10.24 -13.69
CA ALA A 83 5.38 10.26 -15.11
C ALA A 83 3.96 9.69 -15.31
N GLU A 84 3.60 8.61 -14.59
CA GLU A 84 2.25 8.05 -14.63
C GLU A 84 1.22 9.03 -14.07
N LEU A 85 1.49 9.66 -12.92
CA LEU A 85 0.61 10.68 -12.32
C LEU A 85 0.39 11.89 -13.24
N TYR A 86 1.40 12.27 -14.02
CA TYR A 86 1.32 13.35 -15.02
C TYR A 86 0.70 12.91 -16.36
N GLY A 87 0.30 11.65 -16.50
CA GLY A 87 -0.23 11.09 -17.76
C GLY A 87 0.81 11.03 -18.87
N ARG A 88 2.08 10.77 -18.56
CA ARG A 88 3.19 10.74 -19.52
C ARG A 88 3.48 9.33 -20.03
N ALA A 89 3.93 9.24 -21.28
CA ALA A 89 4.25 7.96 -21.94
C ALA A 89 5.34 7.15 -21.24
N THR A 90 6.20 7.79 -20.44
CA THR A 90 7.27 7.16 -19.67
C THR A 90 6.83 6.62 -18.30
N GLY A 91 5.54 6.75 -17.97
CA GLY A 91 4.96 6.16 -16.75
C GLY A 91 4.81 4.65 -16.84
N TYR A 92 4.62 4.00 -15.68
CA TYR A 92 4.47 2.54 -15.56
C TYR A 92 3.38 1.94 -16.44
N CYS A 93 2.26 2.64 -16.61
CA CYS A 93 1.15 2.25 -17.47
C CYS A 93 1.05 3.15 -18.72
N HIS A 94 2.18 3.72 -19.16
CA HIS A 94 2.28 4.62 -20.31
C HIS A 94 1.36 5.85 -20.22
N GLY A 95 1.09 6.33 -18.98
CA GLY A 95 0.23 7.47 -18.72
C GLY A 95 -1.27 7.18 -18.83
N LYS A 96 -1.68 5.91 -18.97
CA LYS A 96 -3.07 5.49 -19.16
C LYS A 96 -3.77 5.06 -17.86
N GLY A 97 -3.01 4.61 -16.87
CA GLY A 97 -3.54 4.11 -15.59
C GLY A 97 -3.80 5.22 -14.57
N GLY A 98 -2.90 6.18 -14.50
CA GLY A 98 -2.94 7.24 -13.50
C GLY A 98 -2.76 6.71 -12.07
N SER A 99 -3.15 7.51 -11.08
CA SER A 99 -2.95 7.24 -9.66
C SER A 99 -3.50 5.89 -9.19
N MET A 100 -4.74 5.55 -9.58
CA MET A 100 -5.46 4.41 -9.02
C MET A 100 -5.20 3.08 -9.71
N HIS A 101 -4.42 3.06 -10.80
CA HIS A 101 -4.23 1.85 -11.62
C HIS A 101 -2.75 1.57 -11.92
N ILE A 102 -1.86 2.17 -11.13
CA ILE A 102 -0.42 1.96 -11.28
C ILE A 102 -0.07 0.49 -11.00
N SER A 103 0.77 -0.11 -11.86
CA SER A 103 1.20 -1.49 -11.71
C SER A 103 2.63 -1.68 -12.20
N ASP A 104 3.33 -2.67 -11.61
CA ASP A 104 4.67 -3.10 -12.02
C ASP A 104 4.81 -4.60 -11.76
N LEU A 105 4.68 -5.39 -12.82
CA LEU A 105 4.73 -6.84 -12.74
C LEU A 105 6.13 -7.36 -12.43
N ASP A 106 7.19 -6.64 -12.78
CA ASP A 106 8.56 -7.03 -12.51
C ASP A 106 8.90 -6.89 -11.02
N LEU A 107 8.24 -5.95 -10.34
CA LEU A 107 8.28 -5.83 -8.89
C LEU A 107 7.22 -6.72 -8.18
N GLY A 108 6.40 -7.45 -8.92
CA GLY A 108 5.32 -8.27 -8.37
C GLY A 108 4.09 -7.48 -7.94
N MET A 109 3.96 -6.20 -8.33
CA MET A 109 2.74 -5.42 -8.11
C MET A 109 1.73 -5.69 -9.21
N LEU A 110 0.73 -6.53 -8.93
CA LEU A 110 -0.32 -6.92 -9.88
C LEU A 110 -1.29 -5.78 -10.22
N GLY A 111 -1.22 -4.69 -9.50
CA GLY A 111 -1.89 -3.43 -9.78
C GLY A 111 -2.55 -2.80 -8.56
N ALA A 112 -2.57 -1.47 -8.59
CA ALA A 112 -3.53 -0.67 -7.86
C ALA A 112 -4.91 -0.82 -8.54
N ASN A 113 -5.99 -0.70 -7.78
CA ASN A 113 -7.33 -0.90 -8.32
C ASN A 113 -8.34 0.07 -7.69
N GLY A 114 -9.02 0.83 -8.54
CA GLY A 114 -10.09 1.72 -8.12
C GLY A 114 -11.40 0.99 -7.76
N ILE A 115 -11.54 -0.29 -8.13
CA ILE A 115 -12.72 -1.09 -7.79
C ILE A 115 -12.53 -1.69 -6.39
N VAL A 116 -13.33 -1.21 -5.43
CA VAL A 116 -13.31 -1.71 -4.05
C VAL A 116 -13.67 -3.19 -4.01
N GLY A 117 -12.86 -4.00 -3.32
CA GLY A 117 -13.07 -5.44 -3.25
C GLY A 117 -12.53 -6.27 -4.42
N ALA A 118 -11.94 -5.65 -5.46
CA ALA A 118 -11.37 -6.40 -6.60
C ALA A 118 -10.03 -7.08 -6.26
N GLY A 119 -9.28 -6.56 -5.31
CA GLY A 119 -7.97 -7.10 -4.92
C GLY A 119 -8.00 -8.56 -4.43
N PRO A 120 -8.90 -8.95 -3.52
CA PRO A 120 -8.96 -10.30 -2.96
C PRO A 120 -9.08 -11.42 -4.01
N PRO A 121 -10.01 -11.43 -4.97
CA PRO A 121 -10.08 -12.49 -5.98
C PRO A 121 -8.86 -12.53 -6.90
N ILE A 122 -8.24 -11.38 -7.22
CA ILE A 122 -7.00 -11.33 -8.00
C ILE A 122 -5.86 -11.99 -7.21
N ALA A 123 -5.73 -11.63 -5.92
CA ALA A 123 -4.71 -12.20 -5.04
C ALA A 123 -4.82 -13.72 -4.91
N ILE A 124 -6.06 -14.25 -4.85
CA ILE A 124 -6.29 -15.69 -4.82
C ILE A 124 -5.83 -16.36 -6.11
N GLY A 125 -6.09 -15.75 -7.26
CA GLY A 125 -5.62 -16.26 -8.53
C GLY A 125 -4.09 -16.38 -8.57
N ALA A 126 -3.38 -15.36 -8.11
CA ALA A 126 -1.92 -15.35 -7.98
C ALA A 126 -1.42 -16.42 -6.98
N ALA A 127 -2.00 -16.46 -5.78
CA ALA A 127 -1.64 -17.45 -4.76
C ALA A 127 -1.95 -18.89 -5.20
N PHE A 128 -3.04 -19.10 -5.93
CA PHE A 128 -3.36 -20.38 -6.53
C PHE A 128 -2.30 -20.81 -7.56
N SER A 129 -1.89 -19.87 -8.43
CA SER A 129 -0.81 -20.08 -9.39
C SER A 129 0.50 -20.47 -8.68
N ASN A 130 0.88 -19.76 -7.61
CA ASN A 130 2.06 -20.06 -6.82
C ASN A 130 2.01 -21.49 -6.26
N LYS A 131 0.88 -21.85 -5.67
CA LYS A 131 0.68 -23.21 -5.15
C LYS A 131 0.72 -24.27 -6.24
N TYR A 132 0.02 -24.05 -7.34
CA TYR A 132 -0.01 -24.99 -8.48
C TYR A 132 1.37 -25.21 -9.10
N ARG A 133 2.14 -24.12 -9.25
CA ARG A 133 3.52 -24.15 -9.77
C ARG A 133 4.54 -24.61 -8.73
N LYS A 134 4.12 -24.82 -7.49
CA LYS A 134 4.97 -25.25 -6.38
C LYS A 134 6.12 -24.27 -6.10
N THR A 135 5.91 -23.00 -6.32
CA THR A 135 6.84 -21.96 -5.90
C THR A 135 6.73 -21.74 -4.39
N ARG A 136 7.67 -20.98 -3.82
CA ARG A 136 7.59 -20.52 -2.43
C ARG A 136 7.09 -19.09 -2.31
N ASN A 137 6.60 -18.52 -3.41
CA ASN A 137 6.14 -17.14 -3.46
C ASN A 137 4.83 -16.99 -2.68
N VAL A 138 4.66 -15.81 -2.08
CA VAL A 138 3.48 -15.43 -1.31
C VAL A 138 2.79 -14.26 -2.02
N THR A 139 1.48 -14.17 -1.87
CA THR A 139 0.71 -13.02 -2.33
C THR A 139 0.18 -12.25 -1.14
N CYS A 140 0.49 -10.95 -1.02
CA CYS A 140 -0.11 -10.07 -0.03
C CYS A 140 -1.23 -9.24 -0.68
N CYS A 141 -2.43 -9.32 -0.13
CA CYS A 141 -3.60 -8.60 -0.60
C CYS A 141 -3.91 -7.44 0.34
N PHE A 142 -3.65 -6.20 -0.11
CA PHE A 142 -4.00 -5.00 0.64
C PHE A 142 -5.43 -4.56 0.33
N PHE A 143 -6.18 -4.19 1.36
CA PHE A 143 -7.55 -3.70 1.23
C PHE A 143 -7.94 -2.91 2.48
N GLY A 144 -8.91 -1.99 2.35
CA GLY A 144 -9.41 -1.19 3.47
C GLY A 144 -10.55 -1.86 4.25
N ASP A 145 -10.92 -1.27 5.38
CA ASP A 145 -12.03 -1.69 6.23
C ASP A 145 -13.37 -1.71 5.46
N GLY A 146 -13.63 -0.72 4.61
CA GLY A 146 -14.83 -0.72 3.75
C GLY A 146 -14.89 -1.92 2.82
N ALA A 147 -13.76 -2.28 2.19
CA ALA A 147 -13.67 -3.42 1.28
C ALA A 147 -13.92 -4.77 1.97
N SER A 148 -13.71 -4.87 3.27
CA SER A 148 -13.99 -6.09 4.04
C SER A 148 -15.46 -6.51 4.04
N ASN A 149 -16.38 -5.61 3.61
CA ASN A 149 -17.82 -5.90 3.50
C ASN A 149 -18.24 -6.36 2.10
N GLU A 150 -17.33 -6.27 1.12
CA GLU A 150 -17.63 -6.76 -0.24
C GLU A 150 -17.74 -8.29 -0.26
N GLY A 151 -18.71 -8.83 -1.01
CA GLY A 151 -18.89 -10.27 -1.18
C GLY A 151 -17.63 -10.98 -1.66
N THR A 152 -16.89 -10.34 -2.54
CA THR A 152 -15.63 -10.83 -3.11
C THR A 152 -14.54 -11.10 -2.05
N PHE A 153 -14.49 -10.31 -0.96
CA PHE A 153 -13.59 -10.61 0.16
C PHE A 153 -13.98 -11.93 0.84
N HIS A 154 -15.26 -12.13 1.12
CA HIS A 154 -15.76 -13.32 1.82
C HIS A 154 -15.54 -14.59 0.99
N GLU A 155 -15.83 -14.52 -0.31
CA GLU A 155 -15.59 -15.62 -1.26
C GLU A 155 -14.11 -15.96 -1.35
N ALA A 156 -13.27 -14.93 -1.48
CA ALA A 156 -11.82 -15.05 -1.56
C ALA A 156 -11.22 -15.66 -0.28
N ALA A 157 -11.63 -15.19 0.90
CA ALA A 157 -11.15 -15.68 2.18
C ALA A 157 -11.48 -17.17 2.38
N ASN A 158 -12.72 -17.55 2.04
CA ASN A 158 -13.14 -18.96 2.10
C ASN A 158 -12.32 -19.85 1.16
N MET A 159 -12.12 -19.44 -0.10
CA MET A 159 -11.30 -20.20 -1.06
C MET A 159 -9.84 -20.31 -0.61
N ALA A 160 -9.27 -19.21 -0.11
CA ALA A 160 -7.90 -19.18 0.38
C ALA A 160 -7.68 -20.19 1.51
N ALA A 161 -8.58 -20.23 2.47
CA ALA A 161 -8.51 -21.17 3.60
C ALA A 161 -8.72 -22.62 3.14
N LEU A 162 -9.78 -22.87 2.34
CA LEU A 162 -10.10 -24.21 1.82
C LEU A 162 -8.92 -24.83 1.06
N TYR A 163 -8.29 -24.04 0.20
CA TYR A 163 -7.15 -24.52 -0.60
C TYR A 163 -5.80 -24.28 0.06
N ARG A 164 -5.74 -23.75 1.30
CA ARG A 164 -4.49 -23.40 2.00
C ARG A 164 -3.54 -22.62 1.09
N LEU A 165 -4.06 -21.54 0.48
CA LEU A 165 -3.27 -20.74 -0.46
C LEU A 165 -2.22 -19.90 0.28
N PRO A 166 -1.06 -19.64 -0.33
CA PRO A 166 -0.03 -18.79 0.24
C PRO A 166 -0.39 -17.30 0.08
N VAL A 167 -1.42 -16.86 0.77
CA VAL A 167 -1.89 -15.45 0.75
C VAL A 167 -1.97 -14.88 2.16
N VAL A 168 -1.58 -13.61 2.29
CA VAL A 168 -1.82 -12.80 3.48
C VAL A 168 -2.78 -11.67 3.10
N PHE A 169 -3.92 -11.62 3.77
CA PHE A 169 -4.89 -10.55 3.66
C PHE A 169 -4.49 -9.44 4.62
N VAL A 170 -4.03 -8.30 4.11
CA VAL A 170 -3.61 -7.15 4.91
C VAL A 170 -4.72 -6.10 4.87
N CYS A 171 -5.46 -5.99 5.95
CA CYS A 171 -6.51 -5.01 6.10
C CYS A 171 -5.93 -3.71 6.69
N GLU A 172 -5.91 -2.65 5.90
CA GLU A 172 -5.59 -1.30 6.34
C GLU A 172 -6.85 -0.66 6.92
N ASN A 173 -7.09 -0.94 8.20
CA ASN A 173 -8.26 -0.43 8.89
C ASN A 173 -7.99 1.00 9.38
N ASN A 174 -8.34 1.97 8.55
CA ASN A 174 -8.21 3.40 8.88
C ASN A 174 -9.48 4.00 9.46
N GLY A 175 -10.47 3.17 9.79
CA GLY A 175 -11.73 3.55 10.45
C GLY A 175 -12.80 4.12 9.53
N PHE A 176 -12.56 4.19 8.20
CA PHE A 176 -13.49 4.81 7.27
C PHE A 176 -13.55 4.10 5.91
N GLY A 177 -14.74 3.60 5.57
CA GLY A 177 -15.10 3.30 4.19
C GLY A 177 -15.52 4.58 3.49
N GLU A 178 -14.61 5.21 2.74
CA GLU A 178 -14.75 6.55 2.16
C GLU A 178 -15.09 7.60 3.24
N PHE A 179 -16.34 8.00 3.39
CA PHE A 179 -16.83 8.96 4.39
C PHE A 179 -17.61 8.30 5.53
N THR A 180 -17.79 6.98 5.47
CA THR A 180 -18.57 6.22 6.43
C THR A 180 -17.67 5.59 7.48
N ARG A 181 -17.87 5.96 8.76
CA ARG A 181 -17.14 5.36 9.89
C ARG A 181 -17.36 3.85 9.95
N GLN A 182 -16.33 3.10 10.37
CA GLN A 182 -16.39 1.64 10.52
C GLN A 182 -17.61 1.18 11.32
N GLU A 183 -17.89 1.78 12.45
CA GLU A 183 -19.04 1.46 13.33
C GLU A 183 -20.43 1.62 12.69
N ARG A 184 -20.49 2.32 11.53
CA ARG A 184 -21.71 2.54 10.76
C ARG A 184 -21.91 1.52 9.65
N HIS A 185 -20.87 0.78 9.27
CA HIS A 185 -20.94 -0.18 8.17
C HIS A 185 -20.59 -1.61 8.57
N GLN A 186 -20.19 -1.86 9.81
CA GLN A 186 -19.98 -3.22 10.34
C GLN A 186 -20.30 -3.31 11.83
N ALA A 187 -20.79 -4.50 12.23
CA ALA A 187 -21.21 -4.75 13.60
C ALA A 187 -20.06 -5.20 14.52
N ILE A 188 -18.95 -5.69 13.94
CA ILE A 188 -17.76 -6.13 14.69
C ILE A 188 -16.76 -4.99 14.81
N HIS A 189 -16.03 -4.94 15.92
CA HIS A 189 -14.99 -3.94 16.14
C HIS A 189 -13.70 -4.30 15.42
N ASP A 190 -13.29 -5.56 15.47
CA ASP A 190 -12.08 -6.05 14.84
C ASP A 190 -12.42 -6.92 13.62
N ILE A 191 -11.98 -6.47 12.44
CA ILE A 191 -12.20 -7.19 11.18
C ILE A 191 -11.53 -8.57 11.22
N ALA A 192 -10.42 -8.67 11.95
CA ALA A 192 -9.70 -9.92 12.15
C ALA A 192 -10.57 -11.05 12.77
N GLU A 193 -11.65 -10.72 13.48
CA GLU A 193 -12.60 -11.71 14.01
C GLU A 193 -13.26 -12.53 12.91
N ARG A 194 -13.43 -11.96 11.71
CA ARG A 194 -13.98 -12.66 10.52
C ARG A 194 -13.17 -13.90 10.13
N ALA A 195 -11.87 -13.90 10.43
CA ALA A 195 -10.95 -14.99 10.09
C ALA A 195 -11.39 -16.34 10.67
N SER A 196 -11.99 -16.33 11.86
CA SER A 196 -12.49 -17.54 12.53
C SER A 196 -13.57 -18.24 11.71
N GLY A 197 -14.42 -17.50 11.01
CA GLY A 197 -15.46 -18.02 10.14
C GLY A 197 -14.93 -18.78 8.91
N TYR A 198 -13.67 -18.53 8.52
CA TYR A 198 -13.01 -19.20 7.41
C TYR A 198 -11.99 -20.25 7.86
N GLY A 199 -11.75 -20.39 9.16
CA GLY A 199 -10.78 -21.34 9.70
C GLY A 199 -9.33 -20.93 9.46
N MET A 200 -9.03 -19.62 9.42
CA MET A 200 -7.68 -19.08 9.33
C MET A 200 -7.37 -18.17 10.53
N PRO A 201 -6.10 -17.92 10.86
CA PRO A 201 -5.72 -16.96 11.89
C PRO A 201 -6.15 -15.53 11.52
N GLY A 202 -6.67 -14.78 12.52
CA GLY A 202 -6.87 -13.35 12.47
C GLY A 202 -5.97 -12.68 13.51
N VAL A 203 -5.24 -11.65 13.10
CA VAL A 203 -4.29 -10.90 13.94
C VAL A 203 -4.59 -9.42 13.83
N VAL A 204 -4.75 -8.76 14.97
CA VAL A 204 -4.86 -7.29 15.06
C VAL A 204 -3.52 -6.72 15.48
N VAL A 205 -3.05 -5.68 14.80
CA VAL A 205 -1.81 -4.99 15.10
C VAL A 205 -2.00 -3.47 15.06
N ASP A 206 -1.22 -2.76 15.87
CA ASP A 206 -1.11 -1.29 15.76
C ASP A 206 -0.40 -0.93 14.43
N GLY A 207 -1.18 -0.48 13.45
CA GLY A 207 -0.69 -0.08 12.14
C GLY A 207 0.08 1.24 12.14
N MET A 208 0.18 1.93 13.29
CA MET A 208 1.03 3.11 13.48
C MET A 208 2.42 2.74 14.00
N ASP A 209 2.62 1.50 14.47
CA ASP A 209 3.92 0.96 14.90
C ASP A 209 4.51 0.04 13.83
N VAL A 210 5.51 0.55 13.09
CA VAL A 210 6.15 -0.21 12.02
C VAL A 210 6.85 -1.49 12.49
N MET A 211 7.35 -1.52 13.74
CA MET A 211 8.00 -2.72 14.28
C MET A 211 6.96 -3.80 14.60
N ALA A 212 5.80 -3.41 15.15
CA ALA A 212 4.69 -4.32 15.39
C ALA A 212 4.13 -4.90 14.08
N VAL A 213 3.96 -4.06 13.05
CA VAL A 213 3.55 -4.51 11.71
C VAL A 213 4.58 -5.46 11.11
N TYR A 214 5.87 -5.12 11.18
CA TYR A 214 6.95 -5.96 10.66
C TYR A 214 6.93 -7.36 11.31
N GLU A 215 6.81 -7.45 12.62
CA GLU A 215 6.79 -8.72 13.34
C GLU A 215 5.57 -9.57 12.93
N ALA A 216 4.36 -9.01 12.99
CA ALA A 216 3.14 -9.72 12.67
C ALA A 216 3.08 -10.14 11.18
N ALA A 217 3.51 -9.26 10.26
CA ALA A 217 3.58 -9.57 8.84
C ALA A 217 4.60 -10.66 8.55
N GLY A 218 5.77 -10.62 9.20
CA GLY A 218 6.80 -11.63 9.06
C GLY A 218 6.32 -13.03 9.42
N GLU A 219 5.58 -13.17 10.53
CA GLU A 219 4.98 -14.44 10.93
C GLU A 219 3.91 -14.91 9.93
N ALA A 220 3.00 -14.03 9.53
CA ALA A 220 1.95 -14.35 8.57
C ALA A 220 2.52 -14.79 7.21
N ILE A 221 3.53 -14.07 6.68
CA ILE A 221 4.20 -14.37 5.42
C ILE A 221 4.99 -15.70 5.53
N ALA A 222 5.71 -15.91 6.62
CA ALA A 222 6.44 -17.16 6.85
C ALA A 222 5.47 -18.35 6.92
N ARG A 223 4.33 -18.23 7.60
CA ARG A 223 3.26 -19.22 7.65
C ARG A 223 2.75 -19.54 6.25
N ALA A 224 2.40 -18.53 5.47
CA ALA A 224 1.93 -18.70 4.09
C ALA A 224 2.99 -19.40 3.22
N ARG A 225 4.26 -19.01 3.34
CA ARG A 225 5.41 -19.57 2.62
C ARG A 225 5.70 -21.05 2.96
N ARG A 226 5.36 -21.47 4.19
CA ARG A 226 5.41 -22.90 4.60
C ARG A 226 4.22 -23.70 4.11
N GLY A 227 3.22 -23.08 3.43
CA GLY A 227 2.01 -23.76 2.94
C GLY A 227 0.98 -24.06 4.04
N GLU A 228 1.05 -23.37 5.17
CA GLU A 228 0.13 -23.53 6.30
C GLU A 228 -1.20 -22.77 6.10
N GLY A 229 -1.35 -22.09 4.97
CA GLY A 229 -2.55 -21.37 4.57
C GLY A 229 -2.52 -19.86 4.87
N PRO A 230 -3.65 -19.17 4.65
CA PRO A 230 -3.74 -17.71 4.74
C PRO A 230 -3.76 -17.20 6.19
N THR A 231 -3.54 -15.91 6.34
CA THR A 231 -3.73 -15.14 7.57
C THR A 231 -4.46 -13.84 7.23
N LEU A 232 -5.39 -13.40 8.05
CA LEU A 232 -5.97 -12.06 8.01
C LEU A 232 -5.24 -11.19 9.05
N LEU A 233 -4.45 -10.24 8.55
CA LEU A 233 -3.72 -9.27 9.35
C LEU A 233 -4.47 -7.94 9.28
N GLU A 234 -5.03 -7.48 10.39
CA GLU A 234 -5.68 -6.19 10.51
C GLU A 234 -4.74 -5.19 11.14
N CYS A 235 -4.36 -4.17 10.37
CA CYS A 235 -3.52 -3.07 10.81
C CYS A 235 -4.41 -1.87 11.13
N LYS A 236 -4.55 -1.53 12.44
CA LYS A 236 -5.28 -0.34 12.87
C LYS A 236 -4.43 0.89 12.56
N THR A 237 -4.83 1.68 11.59
CA THR A 237 -4.09 2.83 11.07
C THR A 237 -5.00 4.04 10.87
N TYR A 238 -4.48 5.12 10.30
CA TYR A 238 -5.30 6.30 10.01
C TYR A 238 -4.73 7.12 8.87
N ARG A 239 -5.59 7.58 7.95
CA ARG A 239 -5.20 8.49 6.87
C ARG A 239 -5.26 9.94 7.34
N PHE A 240 -4.16 10.67 7.22
CA PHE A 240 -4.10 12.06 7.70
C PHE A 240 -4.78 13.07 6.79
N TYR A 241 -4.92 12.74 5.51
CA TYR A 241 -5.66 13.53 4.53
C TYR A 241 -7.06 12.97 4.29
N ASP A 242 -7.88 13.69 3.56
CA ASP A 242 -9.20 13.24 3.20
C ASP A 242 -9.17 12.00 2.30
N HIS A 243 -10.34 11.42 2.04
CA HIS A 243 -10.41 10.23 1.20
C HIS A 243 -9.77 10.48 -0.16
N VAL A 244 -10.05 11.63 -0.78
CA VAL A 244 -9.50 12.07 -2.07
C VAL A 244 -8.80 13.41 -1.90
N GLY A 245 -7.55 13.51 -2.35
CA GLY A 245 -6.75 14.73 -2.33
C GLY A 245 -6.35 15.19 -0.92
N VAL A 246 -5.75 16.37 -0.87
CA VAL A 246 -5.31 17.00 0.39
C VAL A 246 -6.50 17.59 1.16
N ARG A 247 -7.40 18.29 0.45
CA ARG A 247 -8.55 19.00 1.03
C ARG A 247 -9.90 18.33 0.81
N GLY A 248 -9.88 17.10 0.24
CA GLY A 248 -11.08 16.36 -0.04
C GLY A 248 -12.00 17.02 -1.08
N MET A 249 -13.24 16.55 -1.08
CA MET A 249 -14.32 17.03 -1.98
C MET A 249 -15.25 18.04 -1.29
N GLY A 250 -14.81 18.68 -0.20
CA GLY A 250 -15.62 19.61 0.58
C GLY A 250 -16.66 18.94 1.48
N VAL A 251 -16.56 17.61 1.69
CA VAL A 251 -17.42 16.85 2.60
C VAL A 251 -16.76 16.76 3.97
N VAL A 252 -17.39 17.34 4.98
CA VAL A 252 -16.95 17.19 6.37
C VAL A 252 -17.57 15.90 6.93
N TYR A 253 -16.73 14.88 7.22
CA TYR A 253 -17.18 13.56 7.71
C TYR A 253 -16.47 13.10 8.99
N ARG A 254 -15.47 13.86 9.43
CA ARG A 254 -14.69 13.61 10.67
C ARG A 254 -14.31 14.93 11.31
N ASP A 255 -14.05 14.91 12.61
CA ASP A 255 -13.64 16.09 13.36
C ASP A 255 -12.13 16.35 13.20
N ASP A 256 -11.73 17.61 13.13
CA ASP A 256 -10.31 18.00 13.06
C ASP A 256 -9.53 17.55 14.30
N SER A 257 -10.19 17.50 15.48
CA SER A 257 -9.59 16.99 16.72
C SER A 257 -9.17 15.53 16.60
N GLU A 258 -9.96 14.69 15.93
CA GLU A 258 -9.62 13.29 15.66
C GLU A 258 -8.36 13.19 14.80
N VAL A 259 -8.25 14.01 13.78
CA VAL A 259 -7.04 14.05 12.93
C VAL A 259 -5.82 14.49 13.73
N VAL A 260 -5.97 15.47 14.64
CA VAL A 260 -4.88 15.94 15.51
C VAL A 260 -4.43 14.83 16.47
N GLU A 261 -5.38 14.09 17.07
CA GLU A 261 -5.06 12.96 17.96
C GLU A 261 -4.28 11.86 17.23
N TRP A 262 -4.69 11.50 16.01
CA TRP A 262 -3.98 10.52 15.23
C TRP A 262 -2.61 11.01 14.73
N ARG A 263 -2.48 12.31 14.41
CA ARG A 263 -1.17 12.91 14.06
C ARG A 263 -0.20 12.92 15.23
N ALA A 264 -0.68 12.96 16.47
CA ALA A 264 0.18 12.78 17.65
C ALA A 264 0.79 11.37 17.74
N ARG A 265 0.24 10.42 16.98
CA ARG A 265 0.73 9.04 16.82
C ARG A 265 1.35 8.80 15.43
N ASP A 266 1.84 9.84 14.76
CA ASP A 266 2.46 9.72 13.43
C ASP A 266 3.61 8.69 13.47
N PRO A 267 3.55 7.64 12.61
CA PRO A 267 4.52 6.55 12.64
C PRO A 267 5.96 7.01 12.41
N LEU A 268 6.18 8.06 11.61
CA LEU A 268 7.54 8.53 11.30
C LEU A 268 8.25 9.13 12.51
N PRO A 269 7.77 10.22 13.15
CA PRO A 269 8.45 10.80 14.31
C PRO A 269 8.50 9.86 15.51
N LEU A 270 7.47 9.00 15.70
CA LEU A 270 7.51 8.00 16.77
C LEU A 270 8.62 6.96 16.55
N PHE A 271 8.77 6.50 15.32
CA PHE A 271 9.83 5.55 15.02
C PHE A 271 11.21 6.20 15.05
N GLU A 272 11.38 7.46 14.60
CA GLU A 272 12.62 8.21 14.72
C GLU A 272 13.05 8.38 16.19
N ALA A 273 12.11 8.72 17.07
CA ALA A 273 12.37 8.78 18.51
C ALA A 273 12.85 7.41 19.05
N ARG A 274 12.19 6.33 18.63
CA ARG A 274 12.59 4.97 19.02
C ARG A 274 13.96 4.59 18.50
N LEU A 275 14.30 4.95 17.27
CA LEU A 275 15.62 4.71 16.68
C LEU A 275 16.72 5.48 17.41
N ALA A 276 16.45 6.70 17.86
CA ALA A 276 17.38 7.50 18.64
C ALA A 276 17.63 6.85 20.03
N GLU A 277 16.58 6.37 20.71
CA GLU A 277 16.71 5.63 21.98
C GLU A 277 17.57 4.36 21.83
N LEU A 278 17.42 3.67 20.70
CA LEU A 278 18.20 2.47 20.39
C LEU A 278 19.63 2.79 19.90
N GLY A 279 19.97 4.07 19.72
CA GLY A 279 21.25 4.48 19.15
C GLY A 279 21.44 4.03 17.68
N ALA A 280 20.33 3.74 16.99
CA ALA A 280 20.35 3.25 15.61
C ALA A 280 20.36 4.37 14.56
N LEU A 281 19.77 5.53 14.86
CA LEU A 281 19.69 6.68 13.96
C LEU A 281 19.72 7.97 14.78
N SER A 282 20.62 8.89 14.44
CA SER A 282 20.65 10.24 15.00
C SER A 282 19.69 11.18 14.26
N ALA A 283 19.36 12.32 14.87
CA ALA A 283 18.52 13.34 14.24
C ALA A 283 19.14 13.88 12.95
N ASP A 284 20.47 14.07 12.91
CA ASP A 284 21.19 14.54 11.72
C ASP A 284 21.15 13.49 10.58
N GLU A 285 21.33 12.20 10.92
CA GLU A 285 21.19 11.12 9.92
C GLU A 285 19.76 11.06 9.38
N ALA A 286 18.73 11.18 10.23
CA ALA A 286 17.33 11.22 9.80
C ALA A 286 17.04 12.41 8.88
N ALA A 287 17.58 13.59 9.20
CA ALA A 287 17.48 14.77 8.34
C ALA A 287 18.15 14.54 6.98
N GLY A 288 19.34 13.95 6.97
CA GLY A 288 20.05 13.58 5.73
C GLY A 288 19.26 12.62 4.86
N VAL A 289 18.57 11.62 5.45
CA VAL A 289 17.68 10.72 4.69
C VAL A 289 16.53 11.49 4.05
N ARG A 290 15.87 12.39 4.78
CA ARG A 290 14.77 13.22 4.24
C ARG A 290 15.24 14.11 3.09
N GLU A 291 16.40 14.76 3.22
CA GLU A 291 16.97 15.61 2.16
C GLU A 291 17.29 14.80 0.90
N ALA A 292 17.93 13.64 1.06
CA ALA A 292 18.28 12.78 -0.07
C ALA A 292 17.02 12.28 -0.81
N VAL A 293 16.00 11.84 -0.07
CA VAL A 293 14.74 11.37 -0.65
C VAL A 293 14.00 12.53 -1.33
N LEU A 294 13.99 13.72 -0.74
CA LEU A 294 13.37 14.89 -1.36
C LEU A 294 14.07 15.26 -2.68
N ALA A 295 15.39 15.21 -2.71
CA ALA A 295 16.15 15.46 -3.95
C ALA A 295 15.81 14.43 -5.03
N GLU A 296 15.70 13.15 -4.69
CA GLU A 296 15.27 12.07 -5.61
C GLU A 296 13.87 12.34 -6.16
N VAL A 297 12.93 12.73 -5.30
CA VAL A 297 11.56 13.07 -5.69
C VAL A 297 11.52 14.29 -6.62
N MET A 298 12.29 15.34 -6.32
CA MET A 298 12.33 16.54 -7.17
C MET A 298 12.93 16.25 -8.55
N ASP A 299 13.96 15.40 -8.64
CA ASP A 299 14.50 14.92 -9.92
C ASP A 299 13.47 14.11 -10.71
N ALA A 300 12.69 13.26 -10.02
CA ALA A 300 11.62 12.49 -10.63
C ALA A 300 10.48 13.37 -11.16
N ILE A 301 10.11 14.42 -10.43
CA ILE A 301 9.11 15.40 -10.89
C ILE A 301 9.61 16.13 -12.15
N ALA A 302 10.86 16.59 -12.14
CA ALA A 302 11.46 17.25 -13.30
C ALA A 302 11.48 16.32 -14.53
N PHE A 303 11.82 15.04 -14.33
CA PHE A 303 11.74 14.02 -15.38
C PHE A 303 10.33 13.87 -15.94
N ALA A 304 9.31 13.79 -15.07
CA ALA A 304 7.91 13.67 -15.48
C ALA A 304 7.44 14.89 -16.27
N GLU A 305 7.82 16.10 -15.84
CA GLU A 305 7.49 17.35 -16.54
C GLU A 305 8.10 17.41 -17.95
N ALA A 306 9.32 16.91 -18.12
CA ALA A 306 10.01 16.87 -19.40
C ALA A 306 9.56 15.71 -20.31
N SER A 307 8.88 14.72 -19.78
CA SER A 307 8.46 13.52 -20.53
C SER A 307 7.33 13.82 -21.51
N PRO A 308 7.29 13.14 -22.68
CA PRO A 308 6.22 13.34 -23.67
C PRO A 308 4.88 12.77 -23.20
N PHE A 309 3.79 13.30 -23.72
CA PHE A 309 2.48 12.65 -23.64
C PHE A 309 2.44 11.41 -24.56
N PRO A 310 1.57 10.43 -24.27
CA PRO A 310 1.29 9.32 -25.19
C PRO A 310 0.81 9.85 -26.55
N GLU A 311 1.24 9.20 -27.62
CA GLU A 311 0.72 9.49 -28.97
C GLU A 311 -0.78 9.07 -29.05
N PRO A 312 -1.61 9.75 -29.89
CA PRO A 312 -3.02 9.42 -30.00
C PRO A 312 -3.33 7.94 -30.29
N ASP A 313 -2.47 7.30 -31.09
CA ASP A 313 -2.64 5.88 -31.43
C ASP A 313 -2.45 4.94 -30.24
N ALA A 314 -1.78 5.40 -29.18
CA ALA A 314 -1.63 4.63 -27.93
C ALA A 314 -2.97 4.34 -27.23
N LEU A 315 -4.02 5.09 -27.56
CA LEU A 315 -5.37 4.87 -27.01
C LEU A 315 -5.90 3.46 -27.28
N LEU A 316 -5.55 2.87 -28.42
CA LEU A 316 -6.02 1.53 -28.83
C LEU A 316 -5.02 0.42 -28.49
N GLN A 317 -3.86 0.75 -27.90
CA GLN A 317 -2.87 -0.22 -27.49
C GLN A 317 -3.17 -0.76 -26.09
N ASP A 318 -2.70 -1.97 -25.79
CA ASP A 318 -2.82 -2.65 -24.49
C ASP A 318 -4.26 -2.92 -24.03
N VAL A 319 -5.25 -2.86 -24.93
CA VAL A 319 -6.66 -3.20 -24.64
C VAL A 319 -6.87 -4.70 -24.71
N TYR A 320 -6.30 -5.34 -25.72
CA TYR A 320 -6.35 -6.78 -25.95
C TYR A 320 -4.95 -7.31 -26.29
N THR A 321 -4.71 -8.58 -25.97
CA THR A 321 -3.51 -9.26 -26.45
C THR A 321 -3.46 -9.24 -27.97
N ALA A 322 -2.34 -8.80 -28.54
CA ALA A 322 -2.15 -8.87 -30.00
C ALA A 322 -2.25 -10.35 -30.43
N THR A 323 -3.19 -10.66 -31.33
CA THR A 323 -3.23 -11.98 -31.96
C THR A 323 -1.96 -12.13 -32.80
N ALA A 324 -1.19 -13.20 -32.52
CA ALA A 324 -0.09 -13.57 -33.39
C ALA A 324 -0.66 -13.77 -34.82
N SER A 325 -0.24 -12.89 -35.73
CA SER A 325 -0.56 -12.99 -37.16
C SER A 325 0.21 -14.11 -37.80
#